data_07da6999d6cd3759c6a7f98ffbdb091e
#
_entry.id   07da6999d6cd3759c6a7f98ffbdb091e
#
_cell.length_a   1.000
_cell.length_b   1.000
_cell.length_c   1.000
_cell.angle_alpha   90.00
_cell.angle_beta   90.00
_cell.angle_gamma   90.00
#
_symmetry.space_group_name_H-M   'P 1'
#
loop_
_entity.id
_entity.type
_entity.pdbx_description
1 polymer ?
#
loop_
_entity_poly.entity_id
_entity_poly.type
_entity_poly.pdbx_seq_one_letter_code
_entity_poly.pdbx_strand_id
1 'polypeptide(L)'
;MTRMAAKGRYDYTLLTVLGILVLSGLIILYSTSAYNGEVKFCDSAYYLKKQVFATCLGIIAMFFTAQLDYHRLKNIAWLCYLVALILSIAVIFVGREYNGSKRWLALGPLSFQPSEFAKVAVILFLASYVTRNVKKMYHMRTLIKVMIVVLPIVGLVGASNLSTAIIILSIAVVLIFVASPKYGQFIFLGAAGAGFMGIFLALESYRLERLAVWKNPEAYEKGYQTLQGLYAIGSGGLFGRGLGRSIQKLGFVPEAQNDMIFSIICEELGLFGACFILMLFLLLIWRFFVIATQTKDLFGALIASGAMAHMMIQVILNIAVVTNTIPNTGITLPFISYGGTSVVFLLVEMGLVLSVSKNGSYCEEEITE
;
A
#
# COMPACT_ATOMS: atom_id res chain seq x y z
N MET A 1 -0.47 20.76 -41.96
CA MET A 1 -0.68 19.34 -41.73
C MET A 1 -0.63 19.09 -40.23
N THR A 2 -1.78 19.03 -39.61
CA THR A 2 -1.95 18.78 -38.17
C THR A 2 -1.68 17.28 -37.90
N ARG A 3 -0.54 16.95 -37.29
CA ARG A 3 -0.27 15.58 -36.79
C ARG A 3 -1.34 15.26 -35.77
N MET A 4 -2.29 14.41 -36.12
CA MET A 4 -3.15 13.74 -35.15
C MET A 4 -2.22 12.94 -34.20
N ALA A 5 -2.09 13.42 -32.98
CA ALA A 5 -1.41 12.67 -31.93
C ALA A 5 -2.11 11.30 -31.79
N ALA A 6 -1.38 10.22 -31.95
CA ALA A 6 -1.89 8.89 -31.75
C ALA A 6 -2.52 8.85 -30.35
N LYS A 7 -3.82 8.52 -30.29
CA LYS A 7 -4.60 8.47 -29.05
C LYS A 7 -4.00 7.35 -28.21
N GLY A 8 -3.30 7.71 -27.10
CA GLY A 8 -2.65 6.75 -26.23
C GLY A 8 -3.64 5.67 -25.75
N ARG A 9 -3.18 4.43 -25.70
CA ARG A 9 -3.97 3.28 -25.24
C ARG A 9 -3.69 3.05 -23.76
N TYR A 10 -4.71 2.62 -23.01
CA TYR A 10 -4.53 2.14 -21.65
C TYR A 10 -3.70 0.86 -21.64
N ASP A 11 -2.96 0.64 -20.56
CA ASP A 11 -2.30 -0.63 -20.32
C ASP A 11 -3.31 -1.72 -19.92
N TYR A 12 -3.76 -2.49 -20.91
CA TYR A 12 -4.73 -3.57 -20.68
C TYR A 12 -4.17 -4.71 -19.85
N THR A 13 -2.85 -4.95 -19.91
CA THR A 13 -2.20 -5.98 -19.08
C THR A 13 -2.31 -5.62 -17.60
N LEU A 14 -2.05 -4.35 -17.24
CA LEU A 14 -2.24 -3.85 -15.89
C LEU A 14 -3.70 -4.02 -15.44
N LEU A 15 -4.67 -3.65 -16.28
CA LEU A 15 -6.09 -3.80 -15.97
C LEU A 15 -6.49 -5.27 -15.76
N THR A 16 -5.97 -6.18 -16.58
CA THR A 16 -6.27 -7.62 -16.46
C THR A 16 -5.71 -8.18 -15.16
N VAL A 17 -4.44 -7.91 -14.84
CA VAL A 17 -3.79 -8.39 -13.61
C VAL A 17 -4.50 -7.81 -12.39
N LEU A 18 -4.83 -6.52 -12.40
CA LEU A 18 -5.59 -5.86 -11.34
C LEU A 18 -6.96 -6.50 -11.16
N GLY A 19 -7.68 -6.76 -12.26
CA GLY A 19 -8.99 -7.42 -12.22
C GLY A 19 -8.92 -8.81 -11.58
N ILE A 20 -7.92 -9.61 -11.94
CA ILE A 20 -7.71 -10.95 -11.34
C ILE A 20 -7.38 -10.82 -9.84
N LEU A 21 -6.52 -9.88 -9.45
CA LEU A 21 -6.18 -9.64 -8.04
C LEU A 21 -7.41 -9.22 -7.21
N VAL A 22 -8.21 -8.29 -7.72
CA VAL A 22 -9.42 -7.81 -7.02
C VAL A 22 -10.44 -8.93 -6.89
N LEU A 23 -10.70 -9.70 -7.96
CA LEU A 23 -11.63 -10.83 -7.92
C LEU A 23 -11.16 -11.93 -6.97
N SER A 24 -9.88 -12.33 -7.06
CA SER A 24 -9.27 -13.28 -6.14
C SER A 24 -9.37 -12.80 -4.69
N GLY A 25 -9.12 -11.50 -4.47
CA GLY A 25 -9.22 -10.88 -3.15
C GLY A 25 -10.63 -10.96 -2.57
N LEU A 26 -11.68 -10.68 -3.34
CA LEU A 26 -13.06 -10.78 -2.89
C LEU A 26 -13.46 -12.23 -2.53
N ILE A 27 -13.02 -13.21 -3.32
CA ILE A 27 -13.27 -14.63 -3.06
C ILE A 27 -12.58 -15.08 -1.77
N ILE A 28 -11.29 -14.75 -1.64
CA ILE A 28 -10.48 -15.09 -0.45
C ILE A 28 -11.02 -14.37 0.79
N LEU A 29 -11.38 -13.09 0.66
CA LEU A 29 -11.97 -12.33 1.76
C LEU A 29 -13.28 -12.97 2.25
N TYR A 30 -14.18 -13.37 1.35
CA TYR A 30 -15.41 -14.06 1.74
C TYR A 30 -15.10 -15.35 2.50
N SER A 31 -14.20 -16.19 1.96
CA SER A 31 -13.78 -17.42 2.64
C SER A 31 -13.26 -17.14 4.05
N THR A 32 -12.38 -16.15 4.19
CA THR A 32 -11.70 -15.85 5.46
C THR A 32 -12.62 -15.20 6.49
N SER A 33 -13.55 -14.34 6.04
CA SER A 33 -14.35 -13.50 6.93
C SER A 33 -15.74 -14.04 7.26
N ALA A 34 -16.21 -15.06 6.56
CA ALA A 34 -17.58 -15.57 6.72
C ALA A 34 -17.90 -15.99 8.16
N TYR A 35 -17.01 -16.71 8.82
CA TYR A 35 -17.16 -17.10 10.22
C TYR A 35 -17.25 -15.90 11.18
N ASN A 36 -16.34 -14.94 11.04
CA ASN A 36 -16.32 -13.74 11.87
C ASN A 36 -17.54 -12.85 11.60
N GLY A 37 -18.04 -12.82 10.35
CA GLY A 37 -19.27 -12.13 9.97
C GLY A 37 -20.50 -12.73 10.64
N GLU A 38 -20.61 -14.06 10.61
CA GLU A 38 -21.72 -14.78 11.25
C GLU A 38 -21.74 -14.59 12.76
N VAL A 39 -20.57 -14.76 13.44
CA VAL A 39 -20.47 -14.65 14.90
C VAL A 39 -20.70 -13.23 15.41
N LYS A 40 -20.16 -12.20 14.71
CA LYS A 40 -20.21 -10.82 15.22
C LYS A 40 -21.45 -10.04 14.75
N PHE A 41 -22.01 -10.39 13.58
CA PHE A 41 -23.05 -9.60 12.91
C PHE A 41 -24.25 -10.43 12.45
N CYS A 42 -24.27 -11.74 12.69
CA CYS A 42 -25.28 -12.68 12.19
C CYS A 42 -25.46 -12.60 10.65
N ASP A 43 -24.39 -12.30 9.94
CA ASP A 43 -24.35 -12.19 8.48
C ASP A 43 -22.96 -12.60 7.97
N SER A 44 -22.84 -13.80 7.43
CA SER A 44 -21.59 -14.35 6.89
C SER A 44 -21.02 -13.51 5.74
N ALA A 45 -21.84 -12.76 5.02
CA ALA A 45 -21.44 -11.90 3.92
C ALA A 45 -21.19 -10.43 4.33
N TYR A 46 -21.24 -10.09 5.64
CA TYR A 46 -21.12 -8.72 6.13
C TYR A 46 -19.86 -8.00 5.62
N TYR A 47 -18.69 -8.61 5.79
CA TYR A 47 -17.43 -8.03 5.34
C TYR A 47 -17.36 -7.95 3.81
N LEU A 48 -17.82 -8.99 3.11
CA LEU A 48 -17.84 -9.01 1.64
C LEU A 48 -18.73 -7.88 1.09
N LYS A 49 -19.95 -7.70 1.61
CA LYS A 49 -20.85 -6.62 1.17
C LYS A 49 -20.21 -5.25 1.27
N LYS A 50 -19.55 -4.97 2.40
CA LYS A 50 -18.82 -3.70 2.60
C LYS A 50 -17.61 -3.55 1.65
N GLN A 51 -16.86 -4.63 1.45
CA GLN A 51 -15.70 -4.61 0.55
C GLN A 51 -16.11 -4.43 -0.91
N VAL A 52 -17.18 -5.14 -1.35
CA VAL A 52 -17.73 -4.97 -2.71
C VAL A 52 -18.20 -3.53 -2.94
N PHE A 53 -18.93 -2.95 -1.98
CA PHE A 53 -19.33 -1.54 -2.07
C PHE A 53 -18.12 -0.59 -2.21
N ALA A 54 -17.11 -0.77 -1.37
CA ALA A 54 -15.87 0.03 -1.45
C ALA A 54 -15.11 -0.20 -2.76
N THR A 55 -15.08 -1.44 -3.25
CA THR A 55 -14.43 -1.80 -4.52
C THR A 55 -15.16 -1.17 -5.69
N CYS A 56 -16.49 -1.20 -5.73
CA CYS A 56 -17.28 -0.53 -6.78
C CYS A 56 -17.03 0.99 -6.78
N LEU A 57 -17.05 1.63 -5.60
CA LEU A 57 -16.70 3.05 -5.47
C LEU A 57 -15.28 3.34 -5.96
N GLY A 58 -14.31 2.49 -5.58
CA GLY A 58 -12.93 2.57 -6.00
C GLY A 58 -12.74 2.39 -7.51
N ILE A 59 -13.47 1.47 -8.14
CA ILE A 59 -13.45 1.26 -9.60
C ILE A 59 -13.98 2.52 -10.32
N ILE A 60 -15.07 3.10 -9.84
CA ILE A 60 -15.60 4.36 -10.40
C ILE A 60 -14.54 5.47 -10.28
N ALA A 61 -13.93 5.60 -9.10
CA ALA A 61 -12.87 6.59 -8.87
C ALA A 61 -11.63 6.31 -9.73
N MET A 62 -11.25 5.04 -9.93
CA MET A 62 -10.17 4.62 -10.82
C MET A 62 -10.42 5.05 -12.26
N PHE A 63 -11.61 4.79 -12.81
CA PHE A 63 -11.94 5.21 -14.17
C PHE A 63 -11.99 6.73 -14.31
N PHE A 64 -12.48 7.43 -13.30
CA PHE A 64 -12.46 8.89 -13.27
C PHE A 64 -11.03 9.43 -13.30
N THR A 65 -10.15 8.95 -12.42
CA THR A 65 -8.74 9.36 -12.36
C THR A 65 -7.96 8.96 -13.61
N ALA A 66 -8.26 7.80 -14.22
CA ALA A 66 -7.63 7.37 -15.47
C ALA A 66 -8.01 8.26 -16.69
N GLN A 67 -9.16 8.93 -16.64
CA GLN A 67 -9.57 9.88 -17.70
C GLN A 67 -8.96 11.27 -17.51
N LEU A 68 -8.59 11.64 -16.27
CA LEU A 68 -7.95 12.92 -16.00
C LEU A 68 -6.54 12.94 -16.61
N ASP A 69 -6.16 14.08 -17.17
CA ASP A 69 -4.77 14.31 -17.54
C ASP A 69 -3.94 14.53 -16.27
N TYR A 70 -3.04 13.55 -15.97
CA TYR A 70 -2.20 13.59 -14.78
C TYR A 70 -1.32 14.85 -14.70
N HIS A 71 -0.98 15.50 -15.82
CA HIS A 71 -0.21 16.74 -15.80
C HIS A 71 -0.90 17.86 -15.03
N ARG A 72 -2.25 17.89 -15.00
CA ARG A 72 -3.01 18.87 -14.21
C ARG A 72 -2.77 18.70 -12.71
N LEU A 73 -2.52 17.46 -12.26
CA LEU A 73 -2.25 17.15 -10.85
C LEU A 73 -0.94 17.76 -10.36
N LYS A 74 0.02 18.04 -11.26
CA LYS A 74 1.28 18.71 -10.92
C LYS A 74 1.08 20.06 -10.22
N ASN A 75 0.03 20.79 -10.60
CA ASN A 75 -0.25 22.11 -10.03
C ASN A 75 -1.01 22.04 -8.70
N ILE A 76 -1.82 21.02 -8.50
CA ILE A 76 -2.61 20.82 -7.26
C ILE A 76 -1.94 19.87 -6.27
N ALA A 77 -0.80 19.28 -6.61
CA ALA A 77 -0.08 18.33 -5.76
C ALA A 77 0.25 18.90 -4.37
N TRP A 78 0.60 20.19 -4.30
CA TRP A 78 0.82 20.90 -3.03
C TRP A 78 -0.46 20.99 -2.20
N LEU A 79 -1.58 21.28 -2.83
CA LEU A 79 -2.89 21.32 -2.15
C LEU A 79 -3.28 19.94 -1.61
N CYS A 80 -3.07 18.87 -2.40
CA CYS A 80 -3.29 17.49 -1.94
C CYS A 80 -2.44 17.16 -0.70
N TYR A 81 -1.18 17.59 -0.69
CA TYR A 81 -0.29 17.41 0.45
C TYR A 81 -0.78 18.17 1.69
N LEU A 82 -1.20 19.43 1.55
CA LEU A 82 -1.75 20.22 2.65
C LEU A 82 -3.03 19.59 3.22
N VAL A 83 -3.93 19.13 2.36
CA VAL A 83 -5.15 18.43 2.78
C VAL A 83 -4.79 17.16 3.55
N ALA A 84 -3.81 16.38 3.07
CA ALA A 84 -3.35 15.18 3.77
C ALA A 84 -2.77 15.51 5.15
N LEU A 85 -2.02 16.61 5.27
CA LEU A 85 -1.47 17.09 6.54
C LEU A 85 -2.58 17.49 7.52
N ILE A 86 -3.55 18.29 7.06
CA ILE A 86 -4.71 18.72 7.87
C ILE A 86 -5.52 17.52 8.34
N LEU A 87 -5.81 16.56 7.46
CA LEU A 87 -6.54 15.35 7.81
C LEU A 87 -5.77 14.46 8.79
N SER A 88 -4.43 14.40 8.66
CA SER A 88 -3.57 13.66 9.61
C SER A 88 -3.55 14.33 10.99
N ILE A 89 -3.62 15.65 11.06
CA ILE A 89 -3.79 16.39 12.32
C ILE A 89 -5.19 16.14 12.88
N ALA A 90 -6.24 16.26 12.05
CA ALA A 90 -7.62 16.08 12.47
C ALA A 90 -7.86 14.70 13.10
N VAL A 91 -7.24 13.63 12.59
CA VAL A 91 -7.42 12.28 13.14
C VAL A 91 -6.89 12.13 14.57
N ILE A 92 -5.89 12.90 14.95
CA ILE A 92 -5.33 12.88 16.33
C ILE A 92 -6.37 13.41 17.31
N PHE A 93 -7.12 14.47 16.94
CA PHE A 93 -8.09 15.14 17.83
C PHE A 93 -9.48 14.52 17.77
N VAL A 94 -9.98 14.19 16.56
CA VAL A 94 -11.37 13.78 16.32
C VAL A 94 -11.49 12.30 15.93
N GLY A 95 -10.36 11.60 15.77
CA GLY A 95 -10.34 10.20 15.34
C GLY A 95 -10.99 9.26 16.34
N ARG A 96 -11.72 8.25 15.82
CA ARG A 96 -12.24 7.14 16.62
C ARG A 96 -11.09 6.21 17.01
N GLU A 97 -11.09 5.85 18.29
CA GLU A 97 -10.16 4.87 18.82
C GLU A 97 -10.62 3.44 18.42
N TYR A 98 -9.71 2.70 17.82
CA TYR A 98 -9.89 1.29 17.52
C TYR A 98 -8.59 0.55 17.86
N ASN A 99 -8.68 -0.49 18.69
CA ASN A 99 -7.53 -1.26 19.18
C ASN A 99 -6.41 -0.36 19.78
N GLY A 100 -6.78 0.62 20.62
CA GLY A 100 -5.83 1.49 21.32
C GLY A 100 -5.17 2.57 20.45
N SER A 101 -5.67 2.85 19.24
CA SER A 101 -5.13 3.93 18.40
C SER A 101 -6.21 4.65 17.59
N LYS A 102 -6.06 5.96 17.46
CA LYS A 102 -6.94 6.82 16.66
C LYS A 102 -6.44 6.90 15.24
N ARG A 103 -7.07 6.17 14.31
CA ARG A 103 -6.64 6.07 12.91
C ARG A 103 -7.75 6.41 11.92
N TRP A 104 -8.99 6.45 12.37
CA TRP A 104 -10.17 6.51 11.55
C TRP A 104 -11.00 7.76 11.84
N LEU A 105 -11.39 8.47 10.79
CA LEU A 105 -12.41 9.51 10.84
C LEU A 105 -13.76 8.90 10.48
N ALA A 106 -14.78 9.15 11.29
CA ALA A 106 -16.14 8.72 10.98
C ALA A 106 -16.81 9.75 10.08
N LEU A 107 -17.20 9.33 8.88
CA LEU A 107 -18.00 10.11 7.95
C LEU A 107 -19.39 9.44 7.79
N GLY A 108 -20.22 9.59 8.80
CA GLY A 108 -21.51 8.89 8.88
C GLY A 108 -21.33 7.36 8.96
N PRO A 109 -21.90 6.56 8.03
CA PRO A 109 -21.74 5.12 8.02
C PRO A 109 -20.40 4.63 7.49
N LEU A 110 -19.61 5.52 6.89
CA LEU A 110 -18.30 5.23 6.32
C LEU A 110 -17.19 5.62 7.29
N SER A 111 -16.15 4.81 7.33
CA SER A 111 -14.90 5.11 8.03
C SER A 111 -13.83 5.49 7.01
N PHE A 112 -13.17 6.61 7.22
CA PHE A 112 -12.12 7.13 6.37
C PHE A 112 -10.79 7.11 7.11
N GLN A 113 -9.75 6.55 6.49
CA GLN A 113 -8.40 6.54 7.04
C GLN A 113 -7.53 7.55 6.32
N PRO A 114 -7.20 8.71 6.94
CA PRO A 114 -6.43 9.78 6.30
C PRO A 114 -5.06 9.36 5.77
N SER A 115 -4.41 8.40 6.41
CA SER A 115 -3.09 7.92 5.99
C SER A 115 -3.11 7.19 4.64
N GLU A 116 -4.24 6.64 4.19
CA GLU A 116 -4.37 6.06 2.85
C GLU A 116 -4.31 7.16 1.78
N PHE A 117 -5.02 8.27 2.00
CA PHE A 117 -4.91 9.45 1.15
C PHE A 117 -3.51 10.07 1.21
N ALA A 118 -2.88 10.10 2.39
CA ALA A 118 -1.55 10.67 2.59
C ALA A 118 -0.47 9.98 1.72
N LYS A 119 -0.55 8.67 1.52
CA LYS A 119 0.37 7.93 0.64
C LYS A 119 0.31 8.47 -0.79
N VAL A 120 -0.89 8.59 -1.35
CA VAL A 120 -1.11 9.12 -2.71
C VAL A 120 -0.70 10.59 -2.80
N ALA A 121 -1.05 11.40 -1.81
CA ALA A 121 -0.70 12.82 -1.77
C ALA A 121 0.82 13.04 -1.72
N VAL A 122 1.56 12.23 -0.97
CA VAL A 122 3.03 12.29 -0.91
C VAL A 122 3.66 11.86 -2.24
N ILE A 123 3.14 10.83 -2.92
CA ILE A 123 3.60 10.46 -4.26
C ILE A 123 3.45 11.63 -5.23
N LEU A 124 2.26 12.23 -5.31
CA LEU A 124 1.99 13.36 -6.20
C LEU A 124 2.85 14.59 -5.86
N PHE A 125 2.95 14.91 -4.58
CA PHE A 125 3.74 16.05 -4.11
C PHE A 125 5.23 15.88 -4.46
N LEU A 126 5.81 14.74 -4.13
CA LEU A 126 7.22 14.45 -4.41
C LEU A 126 7.50 14.40 -5.91
N ALA A 127 6.64 13.75 -6.69
CA ALA A 127 6.75 13.75 -8.14
C ALA A 127 6.75 15.18 -8.71
N SER A 128 5.85 16.06 -8.24
CA SER A 128 5.79 17.46 -8.65
C SER A 128 7.03 18.24 -8.22
N TYR A 129 7.43 18.12 -6.95
CA TYR A 129 8.59 18.84 -6.41
C TYR A 129 9.89 18.46 -7.11
N VAL A 130 10.14 17.16 -7.26
CA VAL A 130 11.32 16.63 -7.93
C VAL A 130 11.37 17.09 -9.38
N THR A 131 10.26 16.99 -10.12
CA THR A 131 10.20 17.44 -11.52
C THR A 131 10.52 18.91 -11.68
N ARG A 132 10.08 19.76 -10.74
CA ARG A 132 10.39 21.20 -10.76
C ARG A 132 11.83 21.52 -10.37
N ASN A 133 12.50 20.64 -9.63
CA ASN A 133 13.82 20.88 -9.08
C ASN A 133 14.86 19.83 -9.50
N VAL A 134 14.67 19.12 -10.63
CA VAL A 134 15.51 17.97 -11.03
C VAL A 134 16.99 18.32 -11.05
N LYS A 135 17.36 19.48 -11.60
CA LYS A 135 18.77 19.96 -11.66
C LYS A 135 19.38 20.23 -10.27
N LYS A 136 18.53 20.51 -9.26
CA LYS A 136 18.96 20.80 -7.89
C LYS A 136 19.03 19.54 -7.01
N MET A 137 18.47 18.40 -7.48
CA MET A 137 18.49 17.13 -6.73
C MET A 137 19.91 16.58 -6.52
N TYR A 138 20.90 17.07 -7.28
CA TYR A 138 22.30 16.79 -7.07
C TYR A 138 22.85 17.31 -5.71
N HIS A 139 22.22 18.36 -5.13
CA HIS A 139 22.69 18.99 -3.90
C HIS A 139 22.00 18.41 -2.66
N MET A 140 22.77 18.00 -1.66
CA MET A 140 22.29 17.51 -0.37
C MET A 140 21.28 18.47 0.29
N ARG A 141 21.49 19.78 0.17
CA ARG A 141 20.57 20.80 0.70
C ARG A 141 19.15 20.66 0.15
N THR A 142 19.00 20.25 -1.12
CA THR A 142 17.66 20.03 -1.72
C THR A 142 17.01 18.79 -1.14
N LEU A 143 17.78 17.70 -0.93
CA LEU A 143 17.26 16.47 -0.32
C LEU A 143 16.81 16.72 1.13
N ILE A 144 17.59 17.47 1.90
CA ILE A 144 17.22 17.85 3.27
C ILE A 144 15.92 18.67 3.26
N LYS A 145 15.75 19.62 2.34
CA LYS A 145 14.51 20.38 2.21
C LYS A 145 13.30 19.49 1.90
N VAL A 146 13.47 18.51 1.01
CA VAL A 146 12.42 17.52 0.72
C VAL A 146 12.06 16.74 1.97
N MET A 147 13.06 16.25 2.69
CA MET A 147 12.84 15.50 3.93
C MET A 147 12.14 16.35 5.01
N ILE A 148 12.54 17.62 5.18
CA ILE A 148 11.89 18.55 6.13
C ILE A 148 10.40 18.69 5.82
N VAL A 149 10.01 18.67 4.54
CA VAL A 149 8.58 18.74 4.17
C VAL A 149 7.89 17.39 4.37
N VAL A 150 8.54 16.25 4.12
CA VAL A 150 7.94 14.92 4.27
C VAL A 150 7.84 14.47 5.73
N LEU A 151 8.81 14.80 6.57
CA LEU A 151 8.86 14.37 7.97
C LEU A 151 7.65 14.76 8.82
N PRO A 152 7.01 15.93 8.69
CA PRO A 152 5.80 16.25 9.44
C PRO A 152 4.67 15.26 9.22
N ILE A 153 4.37 14.89 7.96
CA ILE A 153 3.31 13.92 7.68
C ILE A 153 3.69 12.51 8.15
N VAL A 154 4.98 12.13 8.03
CA VAL A 154 5.50 10.86 8.55
C VAL A 154 5.37 10.82 10.07
N GLY A 155 5.71 11.92 10.77
CA GLY A 155 5.61 12.01 12.23
C GLY A 155 4.15 11.95 12.72
N LEU A 156 3.25 12.71 12.09
CA LEU A 156 1.81 12.70 12.43
C LEU A 156 1.17 11.33 12.20
N VAL A 157 1.42 10.71 11.05
CA VAL A 157 0.93 9.35 10.77
C VAL A 157 1.59 8.34 11.70
N GLY A 158 2.88 8.48 11.98
CA GLY A 158 3.65 7.61 12.87
C GLY A 158 3.17 7.61 14.31
N ALA A 159 2.64 8.73 14.79
CA ALA A 159 2.05 8.81 16.14
C ALA A 159 0.88 7.83 16.30
N SER A 160 0.07 7.61 15.26
CA SER A 160 -1.07 6.68 15.26
C SER A 160 -0.79 5.33 14.59
N ASN A 161 0.09 5.29 13.58
CA ASN A 161 0.41 4.08 12.82
C ASN A 161 1.85 4.12 12.28
N LEU A 162 2.77 3.55 13.04
CA LEU A 162 4.18 3.50 12.68
C LEU A 162 4.41 2.79 11.34
N SER A 163 3.67 1.73 11.07
CA SER A 163 3.83 0.91 9.87
C SER A 163 3.52 1.70 8.59
N THR A 164 2.42 2.47 8.61
CA THR A 164 2.07 3.34 7.49
C THR A 164 3.07 4.50 7.34
N ALA A 165 3.61 5.01 8.45
CA ALA A 165 4.66 6.02 8.41
C ALA A 165 5.95 5.49 7.74
N ILE A 166 6.31 4.23 8.02
CA ILE A 166 7.43 3.54 7.35
C ILE A 166 7.17 3.44 5.84
N ILE A 167 5.96 3.08 5.43
CA ILE A 167 5.60 3.01 4.00
C ILE A 167 5.76 4.39 3.35
N ILE A 168 5.22 5.45 3.95
CA ILE A 168 5.31 6.83 3.42
C ILE A 168 6.78 7.26 3.31
N LEU A 169 7.56 7.02 4.35
CA LEU A 169 9.00 7.34 4.35
C LEU A 169 9.75 6.56 3.26
N SER A 170 9.45 5.28 3.12
CA SER A 170 10.08 4.42 2.11
C SER A 170 9.71 4.86 0.68
N ILE A 171 8.46 5.23 0.43
CA ILE A 171 8.03 5.82 -0.86
C ILE A 171 8.85 7.09 -1.14
N ALA A 172 9.01 7.98 -0.15
CA ALA A 172 9.78 9.20 -0.32
C ALA A 172 11.25 8.91 -0.65
N VAL A 173 11.87 7.97 0.06
CA VAL A 173 13.26 7.56 -0.20
C VAL A 173 13.42 6.98 -1.60
N VAL A 174 12.51 6.10 -2.04
CA VAL A 174 12.55 5.52 -3.40
C VAL A 174 12.40 6.60 -4.48
N LEU A 175 11.44 7.53 -4.34
CA LEU A 175 11.25 8.60 -5.31
C LEU A 175 12.46 9.54 -5.39
N ILE A 176 13.08 9.85 -4.26
CA ILE A 176 14.33 10.63 -4.23
C ILE A 176 15.47 9.83 -4.87
N PHE A 177 15.55 8.51 -4.61
CA PHE A 177 16.56 7.63 -5.18
C PHE A 177 16.48 7.60 -6.71
N VAL A 178 15.29 7.41 -7.27
CA VAL A 178 15.08 7.41 -8.73
C VAL A 178 15.49 8.75 -9.36
N ALA A 179 15.33 9.85 -8.63
CA ALA A 179 15.59 11.19 -9.13
C ALA A 179 17.01 11.73 -8.88
N SER A 180 17.77 11.13 -7.96
CA SER A 180 19.10 11.64 -7.57
C SER A 180 20.23 10.85 -8.23
N PRO A 181 21.21 11.53 -8.85
CA PRO A 181 22.35 10.86 -9.47
C PRO A 181 23.43 10.44 -8.48
N LYS A 182 23.33 10.80 -7.18
CA LYS A 182 24.36 10.55 -6.16
C LYS A 182 23.93 9.49 -5.13
N TYR A 183 24.38 8.26 -5.31
CA TYR A 183 24.05 7.16 -4.40
C TYR A 183 24.59 7.34 -2.97
N GLY A 184 25.72 8.00 -2.78
CA GLY A 184 26.29 8.26 -1.43
C GLY A 184 25.37 9.05 -0.49
N GLN A 185 24.44 9.85 -1.04
CA GLN A 185 23.48 10.61 -0.25
C GLN A 185 22.45 9.68 0.45
N PHE A 186 22.21 8.48 -0.10
CA PHE A 186 21.27 7.51 0.45
C PHE A 186 21.82 6.78 1.67
N ILE A 187 23.14 6.64 1.79
CA ILE A 187 23.78 6.14 3.01
C ILE A 187 23.44 7.08 4.17
N PHE A 188 23.55 8.38 3.95
CA PHE A 188 23.18 9.38 4.95
C PHE A 188 21.68 9.38 5.29
N LEU A 189 20.81 9.32 4.26
CA LEU A 189 19.36 9.23 4.46
C LEU A 189 18.96 7.94 5.17
N GLY A 190 19.61 6.81 4.83
CA GLY A 190 19.42 5.53 5.51
C GLY A 190 19.82 5.58 6.97
N ALA A 191 20.98 6.16 7.28
CA ALA A 191 21.44 6.34 8.65
C ALA A 191 20.53 7.29 9.44
N ALA A 192 20.08 8.40 8.85
CA ALA A 192 19.14 9.32 9.47
C ALA A 192 17.76 8.66 9.70
N GLY A 193 17.26 7.86 8.74
CA GLY A 193 16.03 7.09 8.86
C GLY A 193 16.13 6.02 9.95
N ALA A 194 17.24 5.30 10.03
CA ALA A 194 17.49 4.32 11.09
C ALA A 194 17.57 5.00 12.48
N GLY A 195 18.22 6.16 12.58
CA GLY A 195 18.27 6.95 13.81
C GLY A 195 16.88 7.43 14.23
N PHE A 196 16.10 7.96 13.30
CA PHE A 196 14.70 8.35 13.54
C PHE A 196 13.86 7.17 14.03
N MET A 197 13.98 6.02 13.37
CA MET A 197 13.31 4.79 13.77
C MET A 197 13.70 4.34 15.16
N GLY A 198 15.01 4.37 15.49
CA GLY A 198 15.52 4.01 16.83
C GLY A 198 14.94 4.91 17.92
N ILE A 199 14.94 6.23 17.72
CA ILE A 199 14.31 7.18 18.64
C ILE A 199 12.82 6.89 18.77
N PHE A 200 12.13 6.68 17.67
CA PHE A 200 10.68 6.45 17.64
C PHE A 200 10.28 5.14 18.33
N LEU A 201 11.11 4.10 18.25
CA LEU A 201 10.92 2.85 18.98
C LEU A 201 11.16 3.03 20.48
N ALA A 202 12.14 3.84 20.87
CA ALA A 202 12.50 4.06 22.27
C ALA A 202 11.49 4.93 23.03
N LEU A 203 10.71 5.78 22.35
CA LEU A 203 9.76 6.68 22.97
C LEU A 203 8.53 6.00 23.59
N GLU A 204 8.22 4.75 23.18
CA GLU A 204 7.00 4.05 23.59
C GLU A 204 7.31 2.63 24.04
N SER A 205 7.09 2.30 25.31
CA SER A 205 7.32 0.98 25.91
C SER A 205 6.56 -0.15 25.19
N TYR A 206 5.36 0.11 24.73
CA TYR A 206 4.52 -0.80 23.94
C TYR A 206 5.21 -1.29 22.66
N ARG A 207 6.07 -0.45 22.04
CA ARG A 207 6.81 -0.82 20.82
C ARG A 207 7.98 -1.76 21.13
N LEU A 208 8.63 -1.57 22.27
CA LEU A 208 9.66 -2.47 22.77
C LEU A 208 9.07 -3.83 23.12
N GLU A 209 7.87 -3.87 23.73
CA GLU A 209 7.15 -5.10 24.00
C GLU A 209 6.89 -5.90 22.71
N ARG A 210 6.52 -5.25 21.59
CA ARG A 210 6.35 -5.93 20.29
C ARG A 210 7.64 -6.61 19.81
N LEU A 211 8.82 -6.06 20.08
CA LEU A 211 10.09 -6.70 19.75
C LEU A 211 10.35 -7.95 20.62
N ALA A 212 9.97 -7.91 21.89
CA ALA A 212 10.06 -9.06 22.78
C ALA A 212 9.12 -10.19 22.35
N VAL A 213 7.87 -9.84 22.03
CA VAL A 213 6.85 -10.77 21.49
C VAL A 213 7.31 -11.39 20.17
N TRP A 214 7.91 -10.61 19.29
CA TRP A 214 8.43 -11.10 18.01
C TRP A 214 9.52 -12.15 18.17
N LYS A 215 10.45 -11.94 19.12
CA LYS A 215 11.55 -12.89 19.37
C LYS A 215 11.06 -14.21 19.99
N ASN A 216 10.10 -14.15 20.92
CA ASN A 216 9.55 -15.30 21.61
C ASN A 216 8.02 -15.22 21.66
N PRO A 217 7.32 -15.46 20.53
CA PRO A 217 5.87 -15.30 20.48
C PRO A 217 5.13 -16.29 21.42
N GLU A 218 5.73 -17.43 21.73
CA GLU A 218 5.17 -18.44 22.64
C GLU A 218 5.12 -17.98 24.10
N ALA A 219 6.00 -17.05 24.49
CA ALA A 219 6.10 -16.57 25.87
C ALA A 219 5.06 -15.48 26.21
N TYR A 220 4.33 -14.96 25.24
CA TYR A 220 3.43 -13.82 25.41
C TYR A 220 2.06 -14.07 24.81
N GLU A 221 0.98 -13.70 25.51
CA GLU A 221 -0.38 -13.76 24.96
C GLU A 221 -0.54 -13.01 23.65
N LYS A 222 0.13 -11.84 23.50
CA LYS A 222 0.13 -11.05 22.27
C LYS A 222 0.83 -11.75 21.08
N GLY A 223 1.61 -12.81 21.32
CA GLY A 223 2.22 -13.66 20.30
C GLY A 223 1.27 -14.69 19.70
N TYR A 224 0.11 -14.91 20.32
CA TYR A 224 -0.87 -15.89 19.88
C TYR A 224 -1.27 -15.74 18.41
N GLN A 225 -1.55 -14.52 17.97
CA GLN A 225 -1.90 -14.23 16.56
C GLN A 225 -0.79 -14.70 15.60
N THR A 226 0.46 -14.42 15.93
CA THR A 226 1.62 -14.81 15.12
C THR A 226 1.76 -16.32 15.04
N LEU A 227 1.65 -17.01 16.18
CA LEU A 227 1.75 -18.48 16.24
C LEU A 227 0.66 -19.15 15.42
N GLN A 228 -0.59 -18.73 15.58
CA GLN A 228 -1.71 -19.30 14.81
C GLN A 228 -1.56 -19.00 13.32
N GLY A 229 -1.03 -17.84 12.94
CA GLY A 229 -0.67 -17.53 11.56
C GLY A 229 0.40 -18.46 10.99
N LEU A 230 1.45 -18.76 11.75
CA LEU A 230 2.50 -19.72 11.37
C LEU A 230 1.96 -21.15 11.26
N TYR A 231 1.08 -21.56 12.16
CA TYR A 231 0.41 -22.87 12.08
C TYR A 231 -0.48 -22.97 10.83
N ALA A 232 -1.18 -21.88 10.46
CA ALA A 232 -1.93 -21.82 9.20
C ALA A 232 -1.02 -22.06 7.99
N ILE A 233 0.12 -21.34 7.92
CA ILE A 233 1.09 -21.51 6.83
C ILE A 233 1.61 -22.95 6.78
N GLY A 234 2.07 -23.47 7.91
CA GLY A 234 2.65 -24.81 7.99
C GLY A 234 1.66 -25.93 7.66
N SER A 235 0.38 -25.75 8.02
CA SER A 235 -0.66 -26.75 7.80
C SER A 235 -1.19 -26.82 6.36
N GLY A 236 -0.92 -25.79 5.52
CA GLY A 236 -1.38 -25.73 4.14
C GLY A 236 -0.65 -26.70 3.19
N GLY A 237 0.62 -27.02 3.45
CA GLY A 237 1.41 -27.86 2.57
C GLY A 237 1.53 -27.30 1.15
N LEU A 238 1.64 -28.19 0.14
CA LEU A 238 1.82 -27.77 -1.27
C LEU A 238 0.50 -27.31 -1.91
N PHE A 239 -0.60 -28.02 -1.70
CA PHE A 239 -1.88 -27.82 -2.39
C PHE A 239 -2.96 -27.20 -1.54
N GLY A 240 -2.72 -26.97 -0.25
CA GLY A 240 -3.71 -26.44 0.69
C GLY A 240 -4.75 -27.48 1.12
N ARG A 241 -5.61 -27.03 2.04
CA ARG A 241 -6.75 -27.83 2.55
C ARG A 241 -8.01 -27.69 1.68
N GLY A 242 -7.98 -26.80 0.72
CA GLY A 242 -9.09 -26.40 -0.13
C GLY A 242 -9.74 -25.08 0.31
N LEU A 243 -10.25 -24.32 -0.65
CA LEU A 243 -10.92 -23.06 -0.41
C LEU A 243 -12.10 -23.25 0.54
N GLY A 244 -12.23 -22.41 1.55
CA GLY A 244 -13.27 -22.50 2.57
C GLY A 244 -12.99 -23.49 3.71
N ARG A 245 -11.88 -24.25 3.68
CA ARG A 245 -11.59 -25.34 4.64
C ARG A 245 -10.48 -25.02 5.64
N SER A 246 -10.05 -23.77 5.75
CA SER A 246 -9.13 -23.36 6.82
C SER A 246 -9.79 -23.57 8.18
N ILE A 247 -9.06 -24.15 9.12
CA ILE A 247 -9.46 -24.28 10.53
C ILE A 247 -9.09 -23.00 11.26
N GLN A 248 -7.95 -22.42 10.93
CA GLN A 248 -7.40 -21.26 11.64
C GLN A 248 -8.30 -20.00 11.52
N LYS A 249 -9.08 -19.86 10.46
CA LYS A 249 -10.07 -18.78 10.30
C LYS A 249 -11.28 -18.88 11.23
N LEU A 250 -11.52 -20.03 11.84
CA LEU A 250 -12.66 -20.27 12.74
C LEU A 250 -12.43 -19.68 14.15
N GLY A 251 -11.79 -18.53 14.22
CA GLY A 251 -11.54 -17.78 15.46
C GLY A 251 -10.17 -18.03 16.09
N PHE A 252 -9.36 -18.95 15.57
CA PHE A 252 -8.00 -19.19 16.09
C PHE A 252 -7.05 -18.06 15.68
N VAL A 253 -7.09 -17.57 14.45
CA VAL A 253 -6.34 -16.38 14.04
C VAL A 253 -7.21 -15.13 14.24
N PRO A 254 -6.88 -14.24 15.21
CA PRO A 254 -7.56 -12.97 15.38
C PRO A 254 -7.42 -12.12 14.12
N GLU A 255 -8.49 -11.42 13.73
CA GLU A 255 -8.49 -10.50 12.60
C GLU A 255 -7.92 -11.11 11.29
N ALA A 256 -8.19 -12.41 11.06
CA ALA A 256 -7.69 -13.18 9.91
C ALA A 256 -7.99 -12.49 8.56
N GLN A 257 -9.10 -11.75 8.45
CA GLN A 257 -9.51 -11.02 7.24
C GLN A 257 -8.68 -9.74 6.98
N ASN A 258 -7.89 -9.27 7.93
CA ASN A 258 -7.12 -8.01 7.84
C ASN A 258 -5.65 -8.29 7.45
N ASP A 259 -4.74 -8.20 8.40
CA ASP A 259 -3.30 -8.29 8.21
C ASP A 259 -2.77 -9.72 8.07
N MET A 260 -3.53 -10.73 8.59
CA MET A 260 -3.12 -12.14 8.55
C MET A 260 -3.78 -12.94 7.42
N ILE A 261 -4.43 -12.28 6.44
CA ILE A 261 -5.15 -12.98 5.37
C ILE A 261 -4.23 -13.90 4.54
N PHE A 262 -2.95 -13.52 4.37
CA PHE A 262 -1.98 -14.33 3.62
C PHE A 262 -1.71 -15.69 4.30
N SER A 263 -1.77 -15.79 5.64
CA SER A 263 -1.64 -17.07 6.32
C SER A 263 -2.81 -18.02 6.00
N ILE A 264 -4.03 -17.47 5.87
CA ILE A 264 -5.21 -18.25 5.48
C ILE A 264 -5.12 -18.66 4.00
N ILE A 265 -4.59 -17.79 3.12
CA ILE A 265 -4.30 -18.16 1.73
C ILE A 265 -3.37 -19.37 1.69
N CYS A 266 -2.30 -19.38 2.49
CA CYS A 266 -1.38 -20.50 2.58
C CYS A 266 -2.07 -21.77 3.10
N GLU A 267 -2.96 -21.68 4.09
CA GLU A 267 -3.67 -22.83 4.62
C GLU A 267 -4.69 -23.40 3.60
N GLU A 268 -5.47 -22.54 2.92
CA GLU A 268 -6.51 -22.97 2.01
C GLU A 268 -5.99 -23.40 0.64
N LEU A 269 -5.03 -22.64 0.06
CA LEU A 269 -4.55 -22.85 -1.29
C LEU A 269 -3.13 -23.45 -1.34
N GLY A 270 -2.47 -23.60 -0.20
CA GLY A 270 -1.12 -24.14 -0.09
C GLY A 270 -0.05 -23.23 -0.72
N LEU A 271 1.13 -23.80 -0.88
CA LEU A 271 2.28 -23.10 -1.47
C LEU A 271 1.99 -22.62 -2.91
N PHE A 272 1.35 -23.46 -3.73
CA PHE A 272 1.02 -23.09 -5.11
C PHE A 272 0.07 -21.90 -5.19
N GLY A 273 -0.97 -21.85 -4.35
CA GLY A 273 -1.89 -20.72 -4.31
C GLY A 273 -1.22 -19.45 -3.79
N ALA A 274 -0.40 -19.55 -2.75
CA ALA A 274 0.39 -18.44 -2.24
C ALA A 274 1.34 -17.89 -3.32
N CYS A 275 2.09 -18.77 -4.00
CA CYS A 275 2.98 -18.37 -5.11
C CYS A 275 2.20 -17.74 -6.27
N PHE A 276 1.01 -18.24 -6.61
CA PHE A 276 0.17 -17.64 -7.66
C PHE A 276 -0.23 -16.19 -7.31
N ILE A 277 -0.66 -15.94 -6.08
CA ILE A 277 -0.98 -14.57 -5.63
C ILE A 277 0.26 -13.66 -5.66
N LEU A 278 1.42 -14.16 -5.20
CA LEU A 278 2.68 -13.41 -5.25
C LEU A 278 3.10 -13.10 -6.70
N MET A 279 2.90 -14.03 -7.61
CA MET A 279 3.18 -13.85 -9.03
C MET A 279 2.30 -12.73 -9.62
N LEU A 280 1.02 -12.66 -9.26
CA LEU A 280 0.14 -11.56 -9.70
C LEU A 280 0.65 -10.20 -9.20
N PHE A 281 1.11 -10.10 -7.95
CA PHE A 281 1.74 -8.88 -7.44
C PHE A 281 3.03 -8.53 -8.17
N LEU A 282 3.89 -9.52 -8.45
CA LEU A 282 5.11 -9.30 -9.22
C LEU A 282 4.80 -8.81 -10.64
N LEU A 283 3.79 -9.38 -11.31
CA LEU A 283 3.34 -8.91 -12.61
C LEU A 283 2.80 -7.48 -12.55
N LEU A 284 2.05 -7.12 -11.51
CA LEU A 284 1.55 -5.75 -11.32
C LEU A 284 2.70 -4.76 -11.13
N ILE A 285 3.67 -5.09 -10.27
CA ILE A 285 4.87 -4.29 -10.01
C ILE A 285 5.71 -4.15 -11.28
N TRP A 286 5.87 -5.23 -12.03
CA TRP A 286 6.54 -5.22 -13.32
C TRP A 286 5.86 -4.28 -14.33
N ARG A 287 4.52 -4.26 -14.39
CA ARG A 287 3.80 -3.33 -15.27
C ARG A 287 4.04 -1.88 -14.88
N PHE A 288 4.07 -1.57 -13.58
CA PHE A 288 4.43 -0.21 -13.11
C PHE A 288 5.84 0.18 -13.54
N PHE A 289 6.81 -0.72 -13.43
CA PHE A 289 8.18 -0.50 -13.88
C PHE A 289 8.22 -0.20 -15.39
N VAL A 290 7.53 -1.00 -16.20
CA VAL A 290 7.45 -0.78 -17.65
C VAL A 290 6.83 0.58 -17.96
N ILE A 291 5.72 0.95 -17.33
CA ILE A 291 5.08 2.27 -17.52
C ILE A 291 6.03 3.39 -17.11
N ALA A 292 6.69 3.26 -15.95
CA ALA A 292 7.62 4.28 -15.46
C ALA A 292 8.80 4.50 -16.43
N THR A 293 9.36 3.43 -17.00
CA THR A 293 10.52 3.50 -17.91
C THR A 293 10.16 3.96 -19.32
N GLN A 294 8.94 3.69 -19.78
CA GLN A 294 8.47 4.10 -21.11
C GLN A 294 7.89 5.50 -21.15
N THR A 295 7.57 6.08 -20.00
CA THR A 295 7.00 7.45 -19.92
C THR A 295 8.09 8.48 -20.19
N LYS A 296 7.86 9.39 -21.16
CA LYS A 296 8.84 10.41 -21.56
C LYS A 296 8.99 11.55 -20.56
N ASP A 297 7.94 11.90 -19.84
CA ASP A 297 8.00 12.96 -18.86
C ASP A 297 8.32 12.45 -17.44
N LEU A 298 9.18 13.19 -16.75
CA LEU A 298 9.65 12.82 -15.42
C LEU A 298 8.52 12.78 -14.37
N PHE A 299 7.48 13.61 -14.50
CA PHE A 299 6.39 13.65 -13.53
C PHE A 299 5.57 12.36 -13.56
N GLY A 300 5.20 11.89 -14.76
CA GLY A 300 4.51 10.62 -14.94
C GLY A 300 5.36 9.43 -14.53
N ALA A 301 6.64 9.40 -14.92
CA ALA A 301 7.57 8.35 -14.52
C ALA A 301 7.69 8.25 -12.99
N LEU A 302 7.73 9.38 -12.27
CA LEU A 302 7.78 9.40 -10.81
C LEU A 302 6.46 8.97 -10.16
N ILE A 303 5.29 9.29 -10.75
CA ILE A 303 4.00 8.78 -10.26
C ILE A 303 3.98 7.24 -10.34
N ALA A 304 4.33 6.68 -11.50
CA ALA A 304 4.36 5.23 -11.68
C ALA A 304 5.40 4.55 -10.77
N SER A 305 6.59 5.17 -10.58
CA SER A 305 7.61 4.68 -9.65
C SER A 305 7.15 4.76 -8.19
N GLY A 306 6.39 5.79 -7.81
CA GLY A 306 5.83 5.93 -6.47
C GLY A 306 4.77 4.86 -6.17
N ALA A 307 3.88 4.61 -7.12
CA ALA A 307 2.88 3.54 -7.04
C ALA A 307 3.56 2.15 -6.97
N MET A 308 4.59 1.92 -7.79
CA MET A 308 5.41 0.71 -7.73
C MET A 308 6.03 0.51 -6.35
N ALA A 309 6.67 1.56 -5.80
CA ALA A 309 7.29 1.51 -4.49
C ALA A 309 6.26 1.23 -3.38
N HIS A 310 5.12 1.93 -3.40
CA HIS A 310 4.05 1.72 -2.44
C HIS A 310 3.59 0.26 -2.44
N MET A 311 3.22 -0.26 -3.61
CA MET A 311 2.73 -1.64 -3.78
C MET A 311 3.77 -2.66 -3.32
N MET A 312 5.02 -2.53 -3.79
CA MET A 312 6.10 -3.45 -3.47
C MET A 312 6.38 -3.49 -1.96
N ILE A 313 6.52 -2.32 -1.33
CA ILE A 313 6.84 -2.22 0.09
C ILE A 313 5.69 -2.79 0.94
N GLN A 314 4.44 -2.48 0.60
CA GLN A 314 3.29 -2.94 1.37
C GLN A 314 3.13 -4.47 1.30
N VAL A 315 3.34 -5.08 0.12
CA VAL A 315 3.31 -6.54 -0.06
C VAL A 315 4.46 -7.20 0.70
N ILE A 316 5.69 -6.71 0.56
CA ILE A 316 6.87 -7.25 1.25
C ILE A 316 6.68 -7.20 2.76
N LEU A 317 6.23 -6.06 3.30
CA LEU A 317 6.02 -5.89 4.73
C LEU A 317 4.91 -6.79 5.26
N ASN A 318 3.80 -6.97 4.53
CA ASN A 318 2.74 -7.90 4.95
C ASN A 318 3.27 -9.34 5.03
N ILE A 319 3.96 -9.81 3.98
CA ILE A 319 4.52 -11.17 3.95
C ILE A 319 5.55 -11.36 5.06
N ALA A 320 6.44 -10.38 5.27
CA ALA A 320 7.45 -10.43 6.32
C ALA A 320 6.83 -10.49 7.73
N VAL A 321 5.70 -9.81 7.95
CA VAL A 321 4.93 -9.91 9.21
C VAL A 321 4.32 -11.28 9.38
N VAL A 322 3.61 -11.76 8.36
CA VAL A 322 2.86 -13.03 8.42
C VAL A 322 3.81 -14.24 8.59
N THR A 323 5.01 -14.15 8.01
CA THR A 323 6.07 -15.17 8.19
C THR A 323 6.92 -14.97 9.45
N ASN A 324 6.56 -14.01 10.31
CA ASN A 324 7.32 -13.65 11.51
C ASN A 324 8.79 -13.28 11.24
N THR A 325 9.11 -12.78 10.04
CA THR A 325 10.44 -12.25 9.70
C THR A 325 10.68 -10.89 10.37
N ILE A 326 9.62 -10.10 10.55
CA ILE A 326 9.61 -8.83 11.27
C ILE A 326 8.46 -8.81 12.29
N PRO A 327 8.51 -7.92 13.32
CA PRO A 327 7.43 -7.78 14.30
C PRO A 327 6.09 -7.49 13.65
N ASN A 328 4.98 -7.95 14.25
CA ASN A 328 3.63 -7.68 13.76
C ASN A 328 3.34 -6.18 13.72
N THR A 329 2.97 -5.69 12.54
CA THR A 329 2.79 -4.26 12.25
C THR A 329 1.36 -3.89 11.85
N GLY A 330 0.49 -4.86 11.58
CA GLY A 330 -0.90 -4.64 11.17
C GLY A 330 -1.04 -4.06 9.75
N ILE A 331 -0.08 -4.33 8.85
CA ILE A 331 -0.14 -3.91 7.44
C ILE A 331 -1.00 -4.91 6.66
N THR A 332 -1.98 -4.41 5.93
CA THR A 332 -2.88 -5.22 5.09
C THR A 332 -2.26 -5.56 3.75
N LEU A 333 -2.64 -6.70 3.16
CA LEU A 333 -2.26 -7.09 1.80
C LEU A 333 -3.12 -6.33 0.78
N PRO A 334 -2.54 -5.57 -0.16
CA PRO A 334 -3.29 -4.75 -1.12
C PRO A 334 -4.34 -5.55 -1.90
N PHE A 335 -5.52 -4.97 -2.11
CA PHE A 335 -6.67 -5.54 -2.85
C PHE A 335 -7.29 -6.81 -2.26
N ILE A 336 -6.60 -7.55 -1.41
CA ILE A 336 -7.04 -8.85 -0.88
C ILE A 336 -7.59 -8.71 0.54
N SER A 337 -6.85 -8.01 1.43
CA SER A 337 -7.31 -7.79 2.81
C SER A 337 -8.54 -6.91 2.89
N TYR A 338 -9.32 -7.11 3.94
CA TYR A 338 -10.43 -6.21 4.26
C TYR A 338 -9.91 -4.80 4.59
N GLY A 339 -10.46 -3.81 3.88
CA GLY A 339 -10.09 -2.41 4.09
C GLY A 339 -10.77 -1.47 3.10
N GLY A 340 -11.99 -1.02 3.40
CA GLY A 340 -12.79 -0.21 2.46
C GLY A 340 -12.05 1.03 1.94
N THR A 341 -11.51 1.87 2.83
CA THR A 341 -10.76 3.08 2.44
C THR A 341 -9.48 2.73 1.68
N SER A 342 -8.76 1.70 2.11
CA SER A 342 -7.51 1.29 1.47
C SER A 342 -7.73 0.87 0.02
N VAL A 343 -8.73 0.04 -0.24
CA VAL A 343 -9.06 -0.41 -1.61
C VAL A 343 -9.45 0.76 -2.51
N VAL A 344 -10.22 1.73 -1.99
CA VAL A 344 -10.59 2.92 -2.78
C VAL A 344 -9.36 3.70 -3.20
N PHE A 345 -8.43 4.02 -2.28
CA PHE A 345 -7.23 4.78 -2.61
C PHE A 345 -6.22 4.00 -3.45
N LEU A 346 -6.11 2.69 -3.24
CA LEU A 346 -5.31 1.84 -4.13
C LEU A 346 -5.85 1.86 -5.56
N LEU A 347 -7.17 1.80 -5.75
CA LEU A 347 -7.79 1.89 -7.07
C LEU A 347 -7.65 3.29 -7.68
N VAL A 348 -7.74 4.36 -6.89
CA VAL A 348 -7.41 5.73 -7.34
C VAL A 348 -5.96 5.79 -7.83
N GLU A 349 -5.02 5.20 -7.12
CA GLU A 349 -3.61 5.13 -7.50
C GLU A 349 -3.41 4.34 -8.80
N MET A 350 -4.15 3.22 -8.98
CA MET A 350 -4.17 2.49 -10.26
C MET A 350 -4.70 3.36 -11.41
N GLY A 351 -5.73 4.17 -11.15
CA GLY A 351 -6.26 5.13 -12.11
C GLY A 351 -5.22 6.19 -12.52
N LEU A 352 -4.41 6.68 -11.57
CA LEU A 352 -3.30 7.59 -11.87
C LEU A 352 -2.26 6.94 -12.78
N VAL A 353 -1.85 5.71 -12.49
CA VAL A 353 -0.89 4.97 -13.33
C VAL A 353 -1.47 4.69 -14.72
N LEU A 354 -2.77 4.38 -14.82
CA LEU A 354 -3.45 4.24 -16.11
C LEU A 354 -3.50 5.56 -16.89
N SER A 355 -3.70 6.69 -16.22
CA SER A 355 -3.61 8.01 -16.86
C SER A 355 -2.21 8.27 -17.40
N VAL A 356 -1.17 7.91 -16.65
CA VAL A 356 0.23 7.99 -17.11
C VAL A 356 0.45 7.09 -18.33
N SER A 357 -0.02 5.84 -18.31
CA SER A 357 0.15 4.91 -19.43
C SER A 357 -0.54 5.39 -20.70
N LYS A 358 -1.69 6.08 -20.58
CA LYS A 358 -2.44 6.62 -21.73
C LYS A 358 -1.83 7.91 -22.31
N ASN A 359 -1.38 8.81 -21.45
CA ASN A 359 -0.99 10.17 -21.83
C ASN A 359 0.55 10.35 -21.88
N GLY A 360 1.31 9.42 -21.27
CA GLY A 360 2.75 9.34 -21.44
C GLY A 360 3.05 8.84 -22.84
N SER A 361 3.69 9.67 -23.67
CA SER A 361 4.02 9.33 -25.05
C SER A 361 4.91 8.08 -25.07
N TYR A 362 4.36 6.92 -25.41
CA TYR A 362 5.15 5.69 -25.65
C TYR A 362 6.09 5.95 -26.85
N CYS A 363 7.38 5.64 -26.72
CA CYS A 363 8.20 5.36 -27.89
C CYS A 363 7.68 4.04 -28.47
N GLU A 364 6.90 4.08 -29.55
CA GLU A 364 6.95 2.98 -30.50
C GLU A 364 8.38 3.00 -31.04
N GLU A 365 9.21 2.03 -30.67
CA GLU A 365 10.34 1.65 -31.49
C GLU A 365 9.70 1.22 -32.83
N GLU A 366 9.88 2.04 -33.87
CA GLU A 366 9.72 1.60 -35.21
C GLU A 366 10.68 0.41 -35.37
N ILE A 367 10.11 -0.78 -35.33
CA ILE A 367 10.75 -1.97 -35.89
C ILE A 367 10.76 -1.67 -37.40
N THR A 368 11.80 -0.96 -37.84
CA THR A 368 12.15 -0.87 -39.26
C THR A 368 12.69 -2.25 -39.60
N GLU A 369 11.86 -2.99 -40.36
CA GLU A 369 12.28 -4.15 -41.17
C GLU A 369 13.41 -3.76 -42.13
#